data_f899727d517a99260cce635ea924d3ef
#
_entry.id   f899727d517a99260cce635ea924d3ef
#
_cell.length_a   1.000
_cell.length_b   1.000
_cell.length_c   1.000
_cell.angle_alpha   90.00
_cell.angle_beta   90.00
_cell.angle_gamma   90.00
#
_symmetry.space_group_name_H-M   'P 1'
#
loop_
_entity.id
_entity.type
_entity.pdbx_description
1 polymer ?
#
loop_
_entity_poly.entity_id
_entity_poly.type
_entity_poly.pdbx_seq_one_letter_code
_entity_poly.pdbx_strand_id
1 'polypeptide(L)'
;MSEYMRDKMQGFGRSMSGWTETGSNYLVQVTGVICGGVFVTLLIIYLILLWRNQLKKRTLKLQKRAFRDLIADDSALRHYFAGGEITPKLLDMRKVQHEALQEVLLQQLEDSADDLQREKIRFLAGQVFGTLYRTKLRSIRWSQRINTLLYIEQSQMTELLPRLEEMMRSSLCTNQERFIILRMYARTGYVRLVKELLRKNTAMSDSQYLQIMLLLTDEIWEKVIDHYEELPMQAKYNVVDAMRIRNVQSTRELALLERLLFEDHVEQRIFSLRALAQIGKLSDGTKEKLLLAWEEERGIRSRLERLMYARLLGRVHTEGFIEHLNGLMGDPAYEIRQEAANSLAQYDQGIEKLRCVARVHPDKYARQIAEETLERKQYERKMA
;
A
#
# COMPACT_ATOMS: atom_id res chain seq x y z
N MET A 1 -0.59 -73.72 55.05
CA MET A 1 -1.14 -72.41 54.61
C MET A 1 -0.24 -71.77 53.56
N SER A 2 0.86 -72.37 53.17
CA SER A 2 1.89 -71.79 52.24
C SER A 2 1.71 -72.24 50.76
N GLU A 3 1.24 -73.44 50.47
CA GLU A 3 1.10 -73.92 49.07
C GLU A 3 -0.17 -73.40 48.38
N TYR A 4 -1.26 -73.27 49.08
CA TYR A 4 -2.51 -72.75 48.50
C TYR A 4 -2.46 -71.27 48.14
N MET A 5 -1.64 -70.48 48.83
CA MET A 5 -1.40 -69.05 48.48
C MET A 5 -0.47 -68.92 47.27
N ARG A 6 0.47 -69.84 47.13
CA ARG A 6 1.43 -69.79 45.97
C ARG A 6 0.74 -70.18 44.68
N ASP A 7 -0.15 -71.17 44.71
CA ASP A 7 -0.92 -71.58 43.54
C ASP A 7 -1.93 -70.51 43.08
N LYS A 8 -2.55 -69.82 44.03
CA LYS A 8 -3.47 -68.71 43.74
C LYS A 8 -2.76 -67.48 43.18
N MET A 9 -1.55 -67.20 43.64
CA MET A 9 -0.74 -66.10 43.10
C MET A 9 -0.15 -66.42 41.69
N GLN A 10 0.20 -67.67 41.43
CA GLN A 10 0.65 -68.08 40.09
C GLN A 10 -0.51 -68.13 39.08
N GLY A 11 -1.73 -68.48 39.51
CA GLY A 11 -2.93 -68.41 38.69
C GLY A 11 -3.32 -66.97 38.32
N PHE A 12 -3.19 -66.06 39.29
CA PHE A 12 -3.46 -64.63 39.06
C PHE A 12 -2.43 -63.96 38.13
N GLY A 13 -1.13 -64.36 38.27
CA GLY A 13 -0.06 -63.92 37.36
C GLY A 13 -0.25 -64.36 35.92
N ARG A 14 -0.68 -65.61 35.70
CA ARG A 14 -0.97 -66.12 34.32
C ARG A 14 -2.25 -65.50 33.73
N SER A 15 -3.25 -65.16 34.53
CA SER A 15 -4.44 -64.45 34.07
C SER A 15 -4.13 -63.01 33.66
N MET A 16 -3.28 -62.32 34.42
CA MET A 16 -2.90 -60.95 34.09
C MET A 16 -1.97 -60.88 32.85
N SER A 17 -1.05 -61.85 32.65
CA SER A 17 -0.20 -61.90 31.47
C SER A 17 -1.02 -62.18 30.20
N GLY A 18 -2.03 -63.02 30.23
CA GLY A 18 -2.95 -63.27 29.11
C GLY A 18 -3.78 -62.03 28.70
N TRP A 19 -4.16 -61.19 29.70
CA TRP A 19 -4.93 -59.95 29.46
C TRP A 19 -4.02 -58.85 28.86
N THR A 20 -2.77 -58.78 29.28
CA THR A 20 -1.81 -57.83 28.72
C THR A 20 -1.37 -58.18 27.32
N GLU A 21 -1.18 -59.46 27.00
CA GLU A 21 -0.85 -59.89 25.61
C GLU A 21 -2.01 -59.71 24.64
N THR A 22 -3.24 -60.04 25.00
CA THR A 22 -4.41 -59.81 24.16
C THR A 22 -4.72 -58.33 23.95
N GLY A 23 -4.60 -57.49 25.01
CA GLY A 23 -4.77 -56.07 24.90
C GLY A 23 -3.70 -55.39 24.04
N SER A 24 -2.44 -55.85 24.16
CA SER A 24 -1.32 -55.34 23.33
C SER A 24 -1.53 -55.71 21.87
N ASN A 25 -1.91 -56.94 21.53
CA ASN A 25 -2.18 -57.33 20.15
C ASN A 25 -3.37 -56.63 19.52
N TYR A 26 -4.43 -56.31 20.29
CA TYR A 26 -5.56 -55.53 19.81
C TYR A 26 -5.17 -54.09 19.51
N LEU A 27 -4.40 -53.47 20.40
CA LEU A 27 -3.88 -52.09 20.18
C LEU A 27 -2.99 -52.01 18.93
N VAL A 28 -2.10 -52.98 18.72
CA VAL A 28 -1.24 -53.07 17.53
C VAL A 28 -2.08 -53.21 16.26
N GLN A 29 -3.11 -54.08 16.28
CA GLN A 29 -3.99 -54.24 15.13
C GLN A 29 -4.80 -52.95 14.85
N VAL A 30 -5.38 -52.30 15.84
CA VAL A 30 -6.12 -51.02 15.67
C VAL A 30 -5.20 -49.91 15.16
N THR A 31 -4.00 -49.82 15.71
CA THR A 31 -3.01 -48.83 15.25
C THR A 31 -2.59 -49.13 13.80
N GLY A 32 -2.38 -50.38 13.44
CA GLY A 32 -2.07 -50.81 12.08
C GLY A 32 -3.17 -50.44 11.07
N VAL A 33 -4.45 -50.62 11.44
CA VAL A 33 -5.59 -50.22 10.59
C VAL A 33 -5.67 -48.70 10.43
N ILE A 34 -5.47 -47.95 11.52
CA ILE A 34 -5.45 -46.50 11.47
C ILE A 34 -4.29 -46.00 10.59
N CYS A 35 -3.07 -46.50 10.81
CA CYS A 35 -1.91 -46.13 10.00
C CYS A 35 -2.10 -46.52 8.51
N GLY A 36 -2.67 -47.69 8.23
CA GLY A 36 -3.02 -48.11 6.86
C GLY A 36 -4.06 -47.17 6.23
N GLY A 37 -5.10 -46.79 6.98
CA GLY A 37 -6.10 -45.81 6.52
C GLY A 37 -5.52 -44.43 6.23
N VAL A 38 -4.64 -43.92 7.10
CA VAL A 38 -3.92 -42.66 6.90
C VAL A 38 -3.00 -42.76 5.66
N PHE A 39 -2.27 -43.87 5.50
CA PHE A 39 -1.40 -44.07 4.34
C PHE A 39 -2.19 -44.08 3.03
N VAL A 40 -3.32 -44.77 2.98
CA VAL A 40 -4.20 -44.81 1.79
C VAL A 40 -4.75 -43.41 1.47
N THR A 41 -5.18 -42.65 2.49
CA THR A 41 -5.67 -41.26 2.29
C THR A 41 -4.55 -40.36 1.74
N LEU A 42 -3.35 -40.45 2.28
CA LEU A 42 -2.20 -39.68 1.78
C LEU A 42 -1.84 -40.09 0.33
N LEU A 43 -1.91 -41.39 0.01
CA LEU A 43 -1.67 -41.88 -1.35
C LEU A 43 -2.71 -41.34 -2.34
N ILE A 44 -3.98 -41.31 -1.95
CA ILE A 44 -5.06 -40.73 -2.78
C ILE A 44 -4.82 -39.22 -2.99
N ILE A 45 -4.51 -38.48 -1.93
CA ILE A 45 -4.19 -37.07 -2.04
C ILE A 45 -2.99 -36.82 -2.96
N TYR A 46 -1.93 -37.64 -2.83
CA TYR A 46 -0.76 -37.57 -3.68
C TYR A 46 -1.09 -37.83 -5.16
N LEU A 47 -1.89 -38.85 -5.46
CA LEU A 47 -2.35 -39.15 -6.81
C LEU A 47 -3.20 -38.01 -7.40
N ILE A 48 -4.09 -37.43 -6.60
CA ILE A 48 -4.88 -36.25 -7.01
C ILE A 48 -3.95 -35.06 -7.32
N LEU A 49 -2.93 -34.81 -6.51
CA LEU A 49 -1.96 -33.76 -6.74
C LEU A 49 -1.12 -33.98 -8.00
N LEU A 50 -0.68 -35.23 -8.23
CA LEU A 50 0.02 -35.60 -9.46
C LEU A 50 -0.86 -35.38 -10.69
N TRP A 51 -2.10 -35.84 -10.66
CA TRP A 51 -3.06 -35.63 -11.73
C TRP A 51 -3.33 -34.17 -12.02
N ARG A 52 -3.57 -33.36 -10.97
CA ARG A 52 -3.70 -31.90 -11.09
C ARG A 52 -2.45 -31.25 -11.69
N ASN A 53 -1.27 -31.70 -11.30
CA ASN A 53 -0.01 -31.18 -11.83
C ASN A 53 0.17 -31.50 -13.33
N GLN A 54 -0.21 -32.73 -13.75
CA GLN A 54 -0.22 -33.10 -15.15
C GLN A 54 -1.21 -32.28 -15.98
N LEU A 55 -2.41 -32.05 -15.46
CA LEU A 55 -3.40 -31.18 -16.11
C LEU A 55 -2.86 -29.74 -16.23
N LYS A 56 -2.25 -29.17 -15.18
CA LYS A 56 -1.61 -27.85 -15.23
C LYS A 56 -0.49 -27.79 -16.28
N LYS A 57 0.36 -28.81 -16.38
CA LYS A 57 1.41 -28.84 -17.39
C LYS A 57 0.84 -28.89 -18.81
N ARG A 58 -0.27 -29.60 -19.04
CA ARG A 58 -0.95 -29.63 -20.34
C ARG A 58 -1.56 -28.26 -20.69
N THR A 59 -2.29 -27.65 -19.77
CA THR A 59 -2.85 -26.32 -19.99
C THR A 59 -1.77 -25.29 -20.25
N LEU A 60 -0.66 -25.31 -19.50
CA LEU A 60 0.48 -24.40 -19.70
C LEU A 60 1.12 -24.58 -21.08
N LYS A 61 1.25 -25.83 -21.57
CA LYS A 61 1.75 -26.07 -22.92
C LYS A 61 0.81 -25.52 -24.00
N LEU A 62 -0.49 -25.64 -23.80
CA LEU A 62 -1.50 -25.08 -24.72
C LEU A 62 -1.49 -23.55 -24.68
N GLN A 63 -1.37 -22.94 -23.52
CA GLN A 63 -1.23 -21.48 -23.37
C GLN A 63 0.02 -20.97 -24.09
N LYS A 64 1.18 -21.61 -23.88
CA LYS A 64 2.43 -21.24 -24.57
C LYS A 64 2.35 -21.39 -26.10
N ARG A 65 1.59 -22.33 -26.61
CA ARG A 65 1.33 -22.44 -28.06
C ARG A 65 0.44 -21.31 -28.53
N ALA A 66 -0.71 -21.11 -27.87
CA ALA A 66 -1.63 -20.01 -28.19
C ALA A 66 -0.94 -18.63 -28.12
N PHE A 67 -0.08 -18.41 -27.13
CA PHE A 67 0.72 -17.20 -27.00
C PHE A 67 1.67 -17.00 -28.20
N ARG A 68 2.37 -18.05 -28.62
CA ARG A 68 3.25 -17.97 -29.81
C ARG A 68 2.47 -17.70 -31.10
N ASP A 69 1.32 -18.34 -31.25
CA ASP A 69 0.47 -18.17 -32.43
C ASP A 69 -0.10 -16.73 -32.51
N LEU A 70 -0.31 -16.08 -31.37
CA LEU A 70 -0.77 -14.68 -31.30
C LEU A 70 0.32 -13.65 -31.59
N ILE A 71 1.59 -13.98 -31.32
CA ILE A 71 2.74 -13.09 -31.56
C ILE A 71 3.35 -13.31 -32.95
N ALA A 72 2.99 -14.40 -33.63
CA ALA A 72 3.51 -14.68 -34.98
C ALA A 72 3.27 -13.51 -35.95
N ASP A 73 4.15 -13.37 -36.93
CA ASP A 73 4.15 -12.25 -37.86
C ASP A 73 2.88 -12.15 -38.71
N ASP A 74 2.24 -13.25 -39.00
CA ASP A 74 0.99 -13.37 -39.75
C ASP A 74 -0.27 -13.48 -38.85
N SER A 75 -0.12 -13.17 -37.55
CA SER A 75 -1.22 -13.30 -36.61
C SER A 75 -2.30 -12.22 -36.82
N ALA A 76 -3.53 -12.59 -36.51
CA ALA A 76 -4.68 -11.67 -36.53
C ALA A 76 -4.49 -10.47 -35.60
N LEU A 77 -3.75 -10.65 -34.51
CA LEU A 77 -3.43 -9.59 -33.56
C LEU A 77 -2.46 -8.57 -34.16
N ARG A 78 -1.40 -9.03 -34.86
CA ARG A 78 -0.45 -8.15 -35.49
C ARG A 78 -1.06 -7.36 -36.66
N HIS A 79 -1.92 -8.01 -37.44
CA HIS A 79 -2.71 -7.34 -38.46
C HIS A 79 -3.56 -6.20 -37.88
N TYR A 80 -4.24 -6.43 -36.76
CA TYR A 80 -5.01 -5.39 -36.06
C TYR A 80 -4.12 -4.21 -35.64
N PHE A 81 -2.96 -4.44 -35.03
CA PHE A 81 -2.05 -3.36 -34.63
C PHE A 81 -1.44 -2.60 -35.81
N ALA A 82 -1.30 -3.26 -36.95
CA ALA A 82 -0.86 -2.61 -38.21
C ALA A 82 -1.92 -1.69 -38.84
N GLY A 83 -3.09 -1.57 -38.22
CA GLY A 83 -4.19 -0.72 -38.70
C GLY A 83 -5.34 -1.47 -39.37
N GLY A 84 -5.33 -2.81 -39.30
CA GLY A 84 -6.44 -3.65 -39.79
C GLY A 84 -7.64 -3.67 -38.83
N GLU A 85 -8.72 -4.26 -39.31
CA GLU A 85 -9.94 -4.46 -38.51
C GLU A 85 -9.83 -5.66 -37.56
N ILE A 86 -10.69 -5.68 -36.52
CA ILE A 86 -10.80 -6.82 -35.63
C ILE A 86 -11.37 -8.01 -36.40
N THR A 87 -10.59 -9.05 -36.54
CA THR A 87 -11.03 -10.26 -37.26
C THR A 87 -11.94 -11.12 -36.37
N PRO A 88 -12.89 -11.88 -36.95
CA PRO A 88 -13.74 -12.82 -36.19
C PRO A 88 -12.92 -13.84 -35.40
N LYS A 89 -11.71 -14.19 -35.84
CA LYS A 89 -10.79 -15.08 -35.13
C LYS A 89 -10.36 -14.58 -33.76
N LEU A 90 -10.33 -13.25 -33.55
CA LEU A 90 -10.02 -12.64 -32.24
C LEU A 90 -11.22 -12.62 -31.30
N LEU A 91 -12.44 -12.66 -31.84
CA LEU A 91 -13.67 -12.61 -31.06
C LEU A 91 -14.16 -14.02 -30.64
N ASP A 92 -13.98 -15.02 -31.52
CA ASP A 92 -14.42 -16.41 -31.27
C ASP A 92 -13.23 -17.31 -30.84
N MET A 93 -12.69 -17.01 -29.68
CA MET A 93 -11.54 -17.72 -29.12
C MET A 93 -11.97 -18.74 -28.05
N ARG A 94 -11.25 -19.87 -27.97
CA ARG A 94 -11.40 -20.82 -26.86
C ARG A 94 -10.81 -20.22 -25.58
N LYS A 95 -11.29 -20.69 -24.42
CA LYS A 95 -10.86 -20.21 -23.09
C LYS A 95 -9.32 -20.10 -22.93
N VAL A 96 -8.55 -21.09 -23.41
CA VAL A 96 -7.08 -21.08 -23.33
C VAL A 96 -6.47 -19.95 -24.19
N GLN A 97 -7.07 -19.67 -25.34
CA GLN A 97 -6.66 -18.57 -26.22
C GLN A 97 -7.01 -17.22 -25.64
N HIS A 98 -8.17 -17.09 -24.97
CA HIS A 98 -8.53 -15.88 -24.21
C HIS A 98 -7.50 -15.56 -23.10
N GLU A 99 -7.09 -16.59 -22.33
CA GLU A 99 -6.09 -16.42 -21.27
C GLU A 99 -4.73 -15.99 -21.86
N ALA A 100 -4.33 -16.58 -23.00
CA ALA A 100 -3.10 -16.18 -23.70
C ALA A 100 -3.19 -14.77 -24.29
N LEU A 101 -4.30 -14.41 -24.94
CA LEU A 101 -4.52 -13.07 -25.48
C LEU A 101 -4.50 -12.02 -24.38
N GLN A 102 -5.13 -12.30 -23.25
CA GLN A 102 -5.11 -11.41 -22.10
C GLN A 102 -3.69 -11.11 -21.60
N GLU A 103 -2.83 -12.15 -21.50
CA GLU A 103 -1.44 -12.00 -21.12
C GLU A 103 -0.64 -11.17 -22.15
N VAL A 104 -0.84 -11.44 -23.45
CA VAL A 104 -0.19 -10.66 -24.53
C VAL A 104 -0.60 -9.18 -24.50
N LEU A 105 -1.90 -8.89 -24.33
CA LEU A 105 -2.39 -7.51 -24.31
C LEU A 105 -1.88 -6.75 -23.08
N LEU A 106 -1.81 -7.39 -21.90
CA LEU A 106 -1.23 -6.77 -20.72
C LEU A 106 0.25 -6.47 -20.90
N GLN A 107 1.03 -7.42 -21.42
CA GLN A 107 2.45 -7.20 -21.69
C GLN A 107 2.66 -6.07 -22.69
N GLN A 108 1.90 -6.03 -23.78
CA GLN A 108 1.98 -4.95 -24.76
C GLN A 108 1.55 -3.61 -24.18
N LEU A 109 0.60 -3.57 -23.24
CA LEU A 109 0.19 -2.34 -22.56
C LEU A 109 1.31 -1.79 -21.66
N GLU A 110 2.07 -2.68 -21.00
CA GLU A 110 3.21 -2.31 -20.16
C GLU A 110 4.41 -1.84 -21.02
N ASP A 111 4.69 -2.53 -22.13
CA ASP A 111 5.81 -2.23 -23.01
C ASP A 111 5.57 -1.01 -23.91
N SER A 112 4.30 -0.64 -24.13
CA SER A 112 3.95 0.45 -25.05
C SER A 112 4.16 1.83 -24.40
N ALA A 113 4.96 2.68 -25.05
CA ALA A 113 5.10 4.10 -24.71
C ALA A 113 4.11 5.00 -25.47
N ASP A 114 3.49 4.50 -26.55
CA ASP A 114 2.59 5.24 -27.41
C ASP A 114 1.14 5.16 -26.91
N ASP A 115 0.53 6.33 -26.67
CA ASP A 115 -0.85 6.43 -26.18
C ASP A 115 -1.87 5.91 -27.19
N LEU A 116 -1.64 6.09 -28.48
CA LEU A 116 -2.53 5.57 -29.53
C LEU A 116 -2.53 4.04 -29.54
N GLN A 117 -1.37 3.42 -29.35
CA GLN A 117 -1.27 1.96 -29.26
C GLN A 117 -1.96 1.44 -27.99
N ARG A 118 -1.78 2.13 -26.86
CA ARG A 118 -2.51 1.81 -25.61
C ARG A 118 -4.02 1.88 -25.78
N GLU A 119 -4.52 2.88 -26.48
CA GLU A 119 -5.95 3.02 -26.78
C GLU A 119 -6.47 1.87 -27.64
N LYS A 120 -5.75 1.48 -28.69
CA LYS A 120 -6.07 0.30 -29.51
C LYS A 120 -6.12 -0.98 -28.69
N ILE A 121 -5.17 -1.18 -27.76
CA ILE A 121 -5.12 -2.35 -26.88
C ILE A 121 -6.37 -2.36 -25.96
N ARG A 122 -6.70 -1.23 -25.35
CA ARG A 122 -7.88 -1.10 -24.49
C ARG A 122 -9.16 -1.37 -25.24
N PHE A 123 -9.29 -0.81 -26.44
CA PHE A 123 -10.46 -1.03 -27.31
C PHE A 123 -10.62 -2.51 -27.66
N LEU A 124 -9.54 -3.18 -28.09
CA LEU A 124 -9.58 -4.63 -28.37
C LEU A 124 -9.96 -5.44 -27.14
N ALA A 125 -9.36 -5.14 -25.98
CA ALA A 125 -9.68 -5.79 -24.72
C ALA A 125 -11.17 -5.64 -24.37
N GLY A 126 -11.75 -4.46 -24.57
CA GLY A 126 -13.16 -4.18 -24.38
C GLY A 126 -14.05 -5.04 -25.27
N GLN A 127 -13.74 -5.12 -26.56
CA GLN A 127 -14.51 -5.91 -27.51
C GLN A 127 -14.46 -7.41 -27.23
N VAL A 128 -13.28 -7.94 -26.93
CA VAL A 128 -13.08 -9.39 -26.70
C VAL A 128 -13.57 -9.83 -25.32
N PHE A 129 -13.24 -9.06 -24.28
CA PHE A 129 -13.48 -9.49 -22.90
C PHE A 129 -14.66 -8.83 -22.22
N GLY A 130 -15.24 -7.75 -22.76
CA GLY A 130 -16.27 -6.97 -22.12
C GLY A 130 -17.46 -7.81 -21.66
N THR A 131 -18.03 -8.64 -22.54
CA THR A 131 -19.18 -9.52 -22.24
C THR A 131 -18.78 -10.62 -21.23
N LEU A 132 -17.62 -11.22 -21.41
CA LEU A 132 -17.09 -12.26 -20.54
C LEU A 132 -16.88 -11.72 -19.11
N TYR A 133 -16.31 -10.54 -18.97
CA TYR A 133 -16.04 -9.94 -17.66
C TYR A 133 -17.33 -9.47 -16.97
N ARG A 134 -18.31 -8.92 -17.70
CA ARG A 134 -19.64 -8.64 -17.13
C ARG A 134 -20.26 -9.89 -16.49
N THR A 135 -20.10 -11.05 -17.13
CA THR A 135 -20.61 -12.32 -16.60
C THR A 135 -19.78 -12.81 -15.40
N LYS A 136 -18.45 -12.75 -15.48
CA LYS A 136 -17.55 -13.15 -14.38
C LYS A 136 -17.72 -12.30 -13.12
N LEU A 137 -17.99 -11.00 -13.26
CA LEU A 137 -18.30 -10.10 -12.14
C LEU A 137 -19.57 -10.45 -11.37
N ARG A 138 -20.49 -11.24 -11.98
CA ARG A 138 -21.70 -11.77 -11.32
C ARG A 138 -21.48 -13.09 -10.60
N SER A 139 -20.27 -13.66 -10.69
CA SER A 139 -19.98 -14.96 -10.09
C SER A 139 -20.12 -14.94 -8.57
N ILE A 140 -20.67 -16.01 -8.01
CA ILE A 140 -20.69 -16.24 -6.54
C ILE A 140 -19.26 -16.43 -6.00
N ARG A 141 -18.33 -16.96 -6.83
CA ARG A 141 -16.94 -17.21 -6.44
C ARG A 141 -16.15 -15.91 -6.33
N TRP A 142 -15.81 -15.52 -5.10
CA TRP A 142 -15.02 -14.32 -4.82
C TRP A 142 -13.70 -14.26 -5.61
N SER A 143 -12.93 -15.36 -5.67
CA SER A 143 -11.66 -15.40 -6.41
C SER A 143 -11.82 -15.10 -7.90
N GLN A 144 -12.95 -15.49 -8.50
CA GLN A 144 -13.23 -15.20 -9.91
C GLN A 144 -13.53 -13.71 -10.11
N ARG A 145 -14.27 -13.09 -9.19
CA ARG A 145 -14.56 -11.65 -9.26
C ARG A 145 -13.30 -10.82 -9.06
N ILE A 146 -12.48 -11.13 -8.03
CA ILE A 146 -11.21 -10.44 -7.75
C ILE A 146 -10.26 -10.49 -8.95
N ASN A 147 -10.02 -11.67 -9.51
CA ASN A 147 -9.14 -11.80 -10.68
C ASN A 147 -9.68 -11.00 -11.86
N THR A 148 -10.99 -11.02 -12.07
CA THR A 148 -11.61 -10.22 -13.14
C THR A 148 -11.43 -8.71 -12.91
N LEU A 149 -11.60 -8.23 -11.66
CA LEU A 149 -11.36 -6.82 -11.30
C LEU A 149 -9.92 -6.39 -11.54
N LEU A 150 -8.95 -7.23 -11.17
CA LEU A 150 -7.54 -6.95 -11.41
C LEU A 150 -7.22 -6.80 -12.91
N TYR A 151 -7.79 -7.66 -13.75
CA TYR A 151 -7.62 -7.55 -15.21
C TYR A 151 -8.29 -6.31 -15.78
N ILE A 152 -9.49 -5.97 -15.33
CA ILE A 152 -10.20 -4.75 -15.73
C ILE A 152 -9.39 -3.52 -15.34
N GLU A 153 -8.80 -3.51 -14.13
CA GLU A 153 -7.96 -2.42 -13.67
C GLU A 153 -6.69 -2.28 -14.50
N GLN A 154 -5.96 -3.38 -14.73
CA GLN A 154 -4.73 -3.38 -15.53
C GLN A 154 -4.98 -2.95 -16.97
N SER A 155 -6.06 -3.45 -17.58
CA SER A 155 -6.45 -3.10 -18.96
C SER A 155 -7.18 -1.75 -19.06
N GLN A 156 -7.51 -1.09 -17.94
CA GLN A 156 -8.24 0.17 -17.88
C GLN A 156 -9.55 0.18 -18.73
N MET A 157 -10.34 -0.87 -18.61
CA MET A 157 -11.57 -1.06 -19.38
C MET A 157 -12.70 -0.15 -18.86
N THR A 158 -12.74 1.09 -19.34
CA THR A 158 -13.68 2.14 -18.88
C THR A 158 -15.14 1.83 -19.21
N GLU A 159 -15.43 1.06 -20.23
CA GLU A 159 -16.78 0.63 -20.59
C GLU A 159 -17.46 -0.28 -19.54
N LEU A 160 -16.67 -0.81 -18.59
CA LEU A 160 -17.19 -1.61 -17.48
C LEU A 160 -17.46 -0.77 -16.21
N LEU A 161 -17.13 0.51 -16.18
CA LEU A 161 -17.35 1.40 -15.02
C LEU A 161 -18.81 1.38 -14.50
N PRO A 162 -19.87 1.44 -15.35
CA PRO A 162 -21.24 1.35 -14.87
C PRO A 162 -21.52 0.01 -14.16
N ARG A 163 -20.94 -1.09 -14.65
CA ARG A 163 -21.08 -2.41 -14.03
C ARG A 163 -20.36 -2.50 -12.69
N LEU A 164 -19.20 -1.88 -12.57
CA LEU A 164 -18.45 -1.79 -11.31
C LEU A 164 -19.23 -0.97 -10.27
N GLU A 165 -19.91 0.10 -10.70
CA GLU A 165 -20.77 0.89 -9.83
C GLU A 165 -21.96 0.07 -9.28
N GLU A 166 -22.60 -0.74 -10.11
CA GLU A 166 -23.63 -1.69 -9.66
C GLU A 166 -23.09 -2.68 -8.64
N MET A 167 -21.88 -3.21 -8.88
CA MET A 167 -21.22 -4.14 -7.97
C MET A 167 -20.92 -3.49 -6.61
N MET A 168 -20.47 -2.24 -6.58
CA MET A 168 -20.22 -1.51 -5.33
C MET A 168 -21.47 -1.28 -4.48
N ARG A 169 -22.68 -1.25 -5.09
CA ARG A 169 -23.96 -1.15 -4.37
C ARG A 169 -24.41 -2.47 -3.77
N SER A 170 -23.82 -3.59 -4.22
CA SER A 170 -24.18 -4.94 -3.74
C SER A 170 -23.61 -5.20 -2.35
N SER A 171 -24.41 -5.83 -1.48
CA SER A 171 -23.98 -6.32 -0.18
C SER A 171 -22.90 -7.43 -0.26
N LEU A 172 -22.77 -8.07 -1.42
CA LEU A 172 -21.75 -9.09 -1.69
C LEU A 172 -20.37 -8.52 -2.02
N CYS A 173 -20.28 -7.19 -2.25
CA CYS A 173 -19.02 -6.53 -2.56
C CYS A 173 -18.14 -6.44 -1.30
N THR A 174 -17.02 -7.14 -1.29
CA THR A 174 -16.07 -7.13 -0.19
C THR A 174 -15.23 -5.84 -0.17
N ASN A 175 -14.60 -5.51 0.97
CA ASN A 175 -13.74 -4.34 1.07
C ASN A 175 -12.56 -4.39 0.09
N GLN A 176 -12.02 -5.59 -0.19
CA GLN A 176 -10.95 -5.75 -1.15
C GLN A 176 -11.41 -5.48 -2.59
N GLU A 177 -12.60 -5.96 -2.98
CA GLU A 177 -13.18 -5.67 -4.29
C GLU A 177 -13.47 -4.16 -4.44
N ARG A 178 -14.04 -3.56 -3.41
CA ARG A 178 -14.28 -2.11 -3.34
C ARG A 178 -13.01 -1.32 -3.54
N PHE A 179 -11.92 -1.69 -2.88
CA PHE A 179 -10.64 -1.02 -3.02
C PHE A 179 -10.09 -1.08 -4.45
N ILE A 180 -10.15 -2.24 -5.13
CA ILE A 180 -9.72 -2.35 -6.53
C ILE A 180 -10.57 -1.46 -7.44
N ILE A 181 -11.89 -1.42 -7.23
CA ILE A 181 -12.79 -0.56 -7.99
C ILE A 181 -12.44 0.92 -7.79
N LEU A 182 -12.17 1.35 -6.54
CA LEU A 182 -11.79 2.74 -6.25
C LEU A 182 -10.45 3.11 -6.88
N ARG A 183 -9.47 2.19 -6.90
CA ARG A 183 -8.21 2.42 -7.63
C ARG A 183 -8.44 2.61 -9.13
N MET A 184 -9.34 1.81 -9.71
CA MET A 184 -9.71 1.98 -11.11
C MET A 184 -10.38 3.34 -11.36
N TYR A 185 -11.30 3.76 -10.49
CA TYR A 185 -11.91 5.08 -10.58
C TYR A 185 -10.87 6.20 -10.49
N ALA A 186 -9.87 6.05 -9.63
CA ALA A 186 -8.77 7.01 -9.47
C ALA A 186 -7.95 7.14 -10.77
N ARG A 187 -7.55 6.01 -11.35
CA ARG A 187 -6.74 5.99 -12.58
C ARG A 187 -7.48 6.50 -13.82
N THR A 188 -8.80 6.29 -13.88
CA THR A 188 -9.62 6.68 -15.04
C THR A 188 -10.26 8.06 -14.91
N GLY A 189 -10.06 8.76 -13.80
CA GLY A 189 -10.69 10.05 -13.55
C GLY A 189 -12.21 9.96 -13.40
N TYR A 190 -12.74 8.83 -12.90
CA TYR A 190 -14.19 8.65 -12.78
C TYR A 190 -14.76 9.46 -11.62
N VAL A 191 -15.57 10.46 -11.92
CA VAL A 191 -16.08 11.46 -10.95
C VAL A 191 -16.79 10.84 -9.74
N ARG A 192 -17.36 9.65 -9.88
CA ARG A 192 -17.99 8.93 -8.79
C ARG A 192 -17.07 8.70 -7.60
N LEU A 193 -15.77 8.65 -7.82
CA LEU A 193 -14.77 8.46 -6.77
C LEU A 193 -14.89 9.49 -5.65
N VAL A 194 -15.08 10.77 -5.98
CA VAL A 194 -15.21 11.85 -4.98
C VAL A 194 -16.33 11.52 -3.99
N LYS A 195 -17.50 11.13 -4.52
CA LYS A 195 -18.65 10.73 -3.68
C LYS A 195 -18.36 9.52 -2.78
N GLU A 196 -17.56 8.58 -3.25
CA GLU A 196 -17.18 7.41 -2.44
C GLU A 196 -16.16 7.77 -1.35
N LEU A 197 -15.24 8.72 -1.62
CA LEU A 197 -14.27 9.21 -0.65
C LEU A 197 -14.91 10.03 0.47
N LEU A 198 -16.03 10.73 0.19
CA LEU A 198 -16.80 11.49 1.18
C LEU A 198 -17.60 10.62 2.16
N ARG A 199 -17.70 9.31 1.93
CA ARG A 199 -18.42 8.40 2.83
C ARG A 199 -17.67 8.19 4.14
N LYS A 200 -18.32 8.45 5.28
CA LYS A 200 -17.73 8.34 6.61
C LYS A 200 -17.34 6.91 7.05
N ASN A 201 -17.90 5.88 6.44
CA ASN A 201 -17.73 4.47 6.86
C ASN A 201 -17.07 3.61 5.77
N THR A 202 -16.02 4.08 5.16
CA THR A 202 -15.18 3.27 4.26
C THR A 202 -14.16 2.49 5.08
N ALA A 203 -14.27 1.15 5.10
CA ALA A 203 -13.30 0.28 5.76
C ALA A 203 -12.01 0.16 4.91
N MET A 204 -11.28 1.26 4.78
CA MET A 204 -9.97 1.32 4.10
C MET A 204 -8.87 1.63 5.11
N SER A 205 -7.69 1.06 4.92
CA SER A 205 -6.48 1.40 5.67
C SER A 205 -5.85 2.70 5.16
N ASP A 206 -4.96 3.33 5.96
CA ASP A 206 -4.22 4.53 5.55
C ASP A 206 -3.43 4.29 4.26
N SER A 207 -2.78 3.14 4.13
CA SER A 207 -2.04 2.78 2.91
C SER A 207 -2.94 2.68 1.69
N GLN A 208 -4.18 2.22 1.83
CA GLN A 208 -5.15 2.15 0.75
C GLN A 208 -5.65 3.54 0.34
N TYR A 209 -5.94 4.42 1.31
CA TYR A 209 -6.28 5.82 1.03
C TYR A 209 -5.12 6.51 0.29
N LEU A 210 -3.91 6.38 0.80
CA LEU A 210 -2.73 7.00 0.17
C LEU A 210 -2.52 6.51 -1.26
N GLN A 211 -2.65 5.19 -1.51
CA GLN A 211 -2.57 4.65 -2.86
C GLN A 211 -3.60 5.26 -3.81
N ILE A 212 -4.84 5.43 -3.34
CA ILE A 212 -5.88 6.07 -4.16
C ILE A 212 -5.52 7.52 -4.43
N MET A 213 -5.11 8.30 -3.42
CA MET A 213 -4.75 9.72 -3.57
C MET A 213 -3.58 9.93 -4.54
N LEU A 214 -2.61 9.01 -4.56
CA LEU A 214 -1.47 9.08 -5.49
C LEU A 214 -1.84 8.71 -6.94
N LEU A 215 -2.94 7.99 -7.15
CA LEU A 215 -3.43 7.58 -8.47
C LEU A 215 -4.42 8.57 -9.08
N LEU A 216 -4.87 9.59 -8.35
CA LEU A 216 -5.84 10.55 -8.83
C LEU A 216 -5.32 11.31 -10.05
N THR A 217 -6.18 11.48 -11.05
CA THR A 217 -5.96 12.45 -12.13
C THR A 217 -6.05 13.87 -11.59
N ASP A 218 -5.44 14.83 -12.26
CA ASP A 218 -5.43 16.23 -11.77
C ASP A 218 -6.84 16.79 -11.63
N GLU A 219 -7.76 16.47 -12.53
CA GLU A 219 -9.17 16.90 -12.44
C GLU A 219 -9.87 16.38 -11.17
N ILE A 220 -9.66 15.11 -10.82
CA ILE A 220 -10.27 14.52 -9.61
C ILE A 220 -9.56 15.02 -8.36
N TRP A 221 -8.23 15.24 -8.44
CA TRP A 221 -7.46 15.81 -7.36
C TRP A 221 -7.98 17.19 -6.95
N GLU A 222 -8.20 18.08 -7.91
CA GLU A 222 -8.79 19.39 -7.66
C GLU A 222 -10.16 19.28 -6.95
N LYS A 223 -11.03 18.40 -7.42
CA LYS A 223 -12.32 18.14 -6.78
C LYS A 223 -12.19 17.60 -5.35
N VAL A 224 -11.19 16.78 -5.07
CA VAL A 224 -10.91 16.28 -3.71
C VAL A 224 -10.44 17.42 -2.81
N ILE A 225 -9.61 18.32 -3.32
CA ILE A 225 -9.17 19.52 -2.58
C ILE A 225 -10.35 20.46 -2.31
N ASP A 226 -11.27 20.63 -3.27
CA ASP A 226 -12.50 21.45 -3.09
C ASP A 226 -13.36 20.95 -1.95
N HIS A 227 -13.47 19.64 -1.78
CA HIS A 227 -14.28 19.00 -0.75
C HIS A 227 -13.46 18.55 0.47
N TYR A 228 -12.26 19.09 0.67
CA TYR A 228 -11.36 18.65 1.74
C TYR A 228 -12.04 18.62 3.12
N GLU A 229 -12.83 19.65 3.45
CA GLU A 229 -13.48 19.75 4.76
C GLU A 229 -14.54 18.68 5.01
N GLU A 230 -15.15 18.17 3.95
CA GLU A 230 -16.19 17.15 4.02
C GLU A 230 -15.60 15.73 4.14
N LEU A 231 -14.30 15.57 3.87
CA LEU A 231 -13.62 14.26 3.91
C LEU A 231 -13.57 13.70 5.35
N PRO A 232 -13.65 12.38 5.50
CA PRO A 232 -13.32 11.71 6.76
C PRO A 232 -11.89 12.03 7.19
N MET A 233 -11.63 12.13 8.51
CA MET A 233 -10.32 12.50 9.05
C MET A 233 -9.17 11.64 8.47
N GLN A 234 -9.38 10.35 8.35
CA GLN A 234 -8.39 9.44 7.77
C GLN A 234 -8.07 9.80 6.30
N ALA A 235 -9.07 10.18 5.51
CA ALA A 235 -8.84 10.65 4.14
C ALA A 235 -8.10 12.01 4.12
N LYS A 236 -8.44 12.94 5.03
CA LYS A 236 -7.76 14.24 5.18
C LYS A 236 -6.25 14.06 5.40
N TYR A 237 -5.83 13.19 6.32
CA TYR A 237 -4.41 12.91 6.58
C TYR A 237 -3.70 12.38 5.34
N ASN A 238 -4.35 11.48 4.61
CA ASN A 238 -3.78 10.89 3.41
C ASN A 238 -3.74 11.85 2.21
N VAL A 239 -4.65 12.81 2.12
CA VAL A 239 -4.57 13.93 1.16
C VAL A 239 -3.32 14.77 1.43
N VAL A 240 -3.09 15.16 2.69
CA VAL A 240 -1.90 15.95 3.06
C VAL A 240 -0.60 15.15 2.81
N ASP A 241 -0.58 13.86 3.12
CA ASP A 241 0.60 13.03 2.84
C ASP A 241 0.82 12.83 1.34
N ALA A 242 -0.24 12.73 0.54
CA ALA A 242 -0.16 12.71 -0.91
C ALA A 242 0.36 14.04 -1.48
N MET A 243 -0.06 15.20 -0.95
CA MET A 243 0.50 16.52 -1.29
C MET A 243 2.02 16.54 -1.09
N ARG A 244 2.47 16.02 0.05
CA ARG A 244 3.89 15.89 0.38
C ARG A 244 4.64 15.03 -0.64
N ILE A 245 4.12 13.85 -0.98
CA ILE A 245 4.76 12.87 -1.90
C ILE A 245 4.77 13.42 -3.33
N ARG A 246 3.67 14.04 -3.76
CA ARG A 246 3.56 14.70 -5.08
C ARG A 246 4.42 15.95 -5.18
N ASN A 247 4.94 16.44 -4.06
CA ASN A 247 5.70 17.69 -3.97
C ASN A 247 4.96 18.85 -4.63
N VAL A 248 3.71 19.07 -4.19
CA VAL A 248 2.81 20.05 -4.79
C VAL A 248 3.37 21.48 -4.74
N GLN A 249 3.10 22.25 -5.79
CA GLN A 249 3.62 23.62 -5.95
C GLN A 249 2.51 24.64 -6.20
N SER A 250 1.24 24.21 -6.32
CA SER A 250 0.15 25.14 -6.59
C SER A 250 -0.16 26.00 -5.39
N THR A 251 -0.47 27.28 -5.63
CA THR A 251 -0.79 28.25 -4.57
C THR A 251 -1.98 27.79 -3.72
N ARG A 252 -2.93 27.11 -4.32
CA ARG A 252 -4.14 26.62 -3.65
C ARG A 252 -3.83 25.53 -2.63
N GLU A 253 -3.02 24.55 -3.00
CA GLU A 253 -2.62 23.45 -2.13
C GLU A 253 -1.70 23.95 -1.01
N LEU A 254 -0.77 24.86 -1.33
CA LEU A 254 0.08 25.50 -0.33
C LEU A 254 -0.77 26.29 0.68
N ALA A 255 -1.76 27.07 0.23
CA ALA A 255 -2.67 27.78 1.11
C ALA A 255 -3.48 26.85 2.03
N LEU A 256 -3.91 25.67 1.52
CA LEU A 256 -4.55 24.65 2.36
C LEU A 256 -3.57 24.14 3.43
N LEU A 257 -2.34 23.75 3.06
CA LEU A 257 -1.34 23.29 4.01
C LEU A 257 -1.01 24.37 5.07
N GLU A 258 -0.86 25.63 4.66
CA GLU A 258 -0.60 26.74 5.58
C GLU A 258 -1.77 26.96 6.57
N ARG A 259 -3.01 26.84 6.11
CA ARG A 259 -4.18 26.93 6.98
C ARG A 259 -4.19 25.80 8.03
N LEU A 260 -3.86 24.57 7.61
CA LEU A 260 -3.82 23.39 8.49
C LEU A 260 -2.77 23.47 9.61
N LEU A 261 -1.80 24.39 9.53
CA LEU A 261 -0.84 24.65 10.62
C LEU A 261 -1.50 25.16 11.90
N PHE A 262 -2.69 25.76 11.77
CA PHE A 262 -3.39 26.46 12.86
C PHE A 262 -4.70 25.77 13.25
N GLU A 263 -4.93 24.54 12.77
CA GLU A 263 -6.11 23.76 13.14
C GLU A 263 -5.99 23.18 14.57
N ASP A 264 -7.13 22.93 15.22
CA ASP A 264 -7.15 22.36 16.58
C ASP A 264 -6.61 20.93 16.66
N HIS A 265 -6.72 20.17 15.56
CA HIS A 265 -6.30 18.77 15.49
C HIS A 265 -4.77 18.64 15.36
N VAL A 266 -4.13 18.09 16.39
CA VAL A 266 -2.68 17.91 16.47
C VAL A 266 -2.11 17.15 15.27
N GLU A 267 -2.75 16.08 14.86
CA GLU A 267 -2.33 15.28 13.72
C GLU A 267 -2.35 16.07 12.41
N GLN A 268 -3.38 16.90 12.18
CA GLN A 268 -3.43 17.76 10.98
C GLN A 268 -2.27 18.73 10.94
N ARG A 269 -1.96 19.38 12.07
CA ARG A 269 -0.81 20.28 12.19
C ARG A 269 0.50 19.56 11.90
N ILE A 270 0.70 18.33 12.45
CA ILE A 270 1.90 17.52 12.24
C ILE A 270 2.07 17.15 10.77
N PHE A 271 1.00 16.67 10.12
CA PHE A 271 1.04 16.31 8.71
C PHE A 271 1.35 17.53 7.83
N SER A 272 0.75 18.67 8.13
CA SER A 272 1.01 19.93 7.42
C SER A 272 2.44 20.43 7.62
N LEU A 273 2.96 20.48 8.86
CA LEU A 273 4.36 20.81 9.16
C LEU A 273 5.32 19.92 8.37
N ARG A 274 5.05 18.60 8.35
CA ARG A 274 5.87 17.63 7.63
C ARG A 274 5.84 17.84 6.11
N ALA A 275 4.67 18.13 5.54
CA ALA A 275 4.52 18.41 4.12
C ALA A 275 5.24 19.70 3.72
N LEU A 276 5.02 20.78 4.44
CA LEU A 276 5.66 22.08 4.20
C LEU A 276 7.17 22.03 4.42
N ALA A 277 7.66 21.27 5.40
CA ALA A 277 9.09 21.06 5.60
C ALA A 277 9.75 20.34 4.41
N GLN A 278 9.04 19.47 3.73
CA GLN A 278 9.56 18.82 2.51
C GLN A 278 9.49 19.75 1.30
N ILE A 279 8.39 20.50 1.15
CA ILE A 279 8.17 21.43 0.04
C ILE A 279 9.12 22.65 0.14
N GLY A 280 9.41 23.11 1.37
CA GLY A 280 10.33 24.22 1.64
C GLY A 280 9.78 25.60 1.30
N LYS A 281 8.46 25.77 1.26
CA LYS A 281 7.79 27.04 0.92
C LYS A 281 6.76 27.42 1.97
N LEU A 282 6.75 28.70 2.34
CA LEU A 282 5.74 29.34 3.16
C LEU A 282 5.52 30.78 2.67
N SER A 283 4.28 31.25 2.74
CA SER A 283 3.96 32.67 2.52
C SER A 283 4.48 33.52 3.68
N ASP A 284 4.83 34.79 3.41
CA ASP A 284 5.37 35.67 4.46
C ASP A 284 4.37 35.90 5.60
N GLY A 285 3.09 36.06 5.28
CA GLY A 285 2.05 36.16 6.31
C GLY A 285 1.92 34.93 7.20
N THR A 286 2.16 33.71 6.64
CA THR A 286 2.17 32.48 7.42
C THR A 286 3.42 32.35 8.27
N LYS A 287 4.59 32.82 7.82
CA LYS A 287 5.82 32.86 8.61
C LYS A 287 5.63 33.70 9.89
N GLU A 288 5.08 34.91 9.75
CA GLU A 288 4.81 35.77 10.88
C GLU A 288 3.81 35.18 11.88
N LYS A 289 2.68 34.65 11.37
CA LYS A 289 1.68 33.98 12.22
C LYS A 289 2.25 32.78 12.95
N LEU A 290 3.10 32.00 12.28
CA LEU A 290 3.71 30.80 12.85
C LEU A 290 4.66 31.15 13.99
N LEU A 291 5.44 32.24 13.88
CA LEU A 291 6.30 32.71 14.93
C LEU A 291 5.47 33.11 16.17
N LEU A 292 4.42 33.90 15.98
CA LEU A 292 3.56 34.36 17.07
C LEU A 292 2.84 33.20 17.78
N ALA A 293 2.18 32.33 17.01
CA ALA A 293 1.48 31.17 17.55
C ALA A 293 2.41 30.18 18.29
N TRP A 294 3.66 30.10 17.87
CA TRP A 294 4.63 29.21 18.51
C TRP A 294 5.07 29.74 19.89
N GLU A 295 5.26 31.06 20.04
CA GLU A 295 5.60 31.69 21.32
C GLU A 295 4.49 31.50 22.36
N GLU A 296 3.23 31.67 21.94
CA GLU A 296 2.05 31.54 22.82
C GLU A 296 1.84 30.11 23.34
N GLU A 297 2.09 29.10 22.50
CA GLU A 297 1.77 27.68 22.77
C GLU A 297 2.99 26.81 23.07
N ARG A 298 4.16 27.36 23.30
CA ARG A 298 5.44 26.64 23.40
C ARG A 298 5.42 25.47 24.39
N GLY A 299 4.69 25.60 25.50
CA GLY A 299 4.60 24.57 26.55
C GLY A 299 3.59 23.45 26.28
N ILE A 300 2.69 23.60 25.30
CA ILE A 300 1.53 22.72 25.08
C ILE A 300 1.76 21.79 23.89
N ARG A 301 2.67 22.13 22.98
CA ARG A 301 2.86 21.37 21.73
C ARG A 301 3.50 20.01 21.96
N SER A 302 2.99 19.02 21.23
CA SER A 302 3.48 17.65 21.28
C SER A 302 4.95 17.54 20.84
N ARG A 303 5.64 16.49 21.29
CA ARG A 303 7.04 16.22 20.89
C ARG A 303 7.20 16.16 19.36
N LEU A 304 6.26 15.52 18.68
CA LEU A 304 6.33 15.38 17.22
C LEU A 304 6.08 16.69 16.48
N GLU A 305 5.18 17.55 16.99
CA GLU A 305 4.99 18.91 16.45
C GLU A 305 6.29 19.71 16.55
N ARG A 306 6.93 19.73 17.74
CA ARG A 306 8.19 20.46 17.94
C ARG A 306 9.30 19.98 17.01
N LEU A 307 9.38 18.65 16.80
CA LEU A 307 10.34 18.06 15.86
C LEU A 307 10.08 18.52 14.40
N MET A 308 8.81 18.44 13.95
CA MET A 308 8.45 18.83 12.58
C MET A 308 8.58 20.35 12.39
N TYR A 309 8.31 21.13 13.42
CA TYR A 309 8.53 22.57 13.42
C TYR A 309 10.03 22.90 13.23
N ALA A 310 10.91 22.31 14.04
CA ALA A 310 12.35 22.51 13.88
C ALA A 310 12.81 22.19 12.45
N ARG A 311 12.26 21.11 11.85
CA ARG A 311 12.55 20.72 10.48
C ARG A 311 12.05 21.73 9.45
N LEU A 312 10.84 22.24 9.62
CA LEU A 312 10.25 23.25 8.75
C LEU A 312 11.11 24.54 8.76
N LEU A 313 11.48 25.00 9.95
CA LEU A 313 12.30 26.20 10.11
C LEU A 313 13.67 26.06 9.42
N GLY A 314 14.24 24.87 9.38
CA GLY A 314 15.50 24.59 8.67
C GLY A 314 15.35 24.58 7.14
N ARG A 315 14.15 24.43 6.62
CA ARG A 315 13.88 24.39 5.17
C ARG A 315 13.41 25.73 4.60
N VAL A 316 12.70 26.51 5.43
CA VAL A 316 12.19 27.82 5.06
C VAL A 316 13.05 28.89 5.72
N HIS A 317 14.06 29.37 4.99
CA HIS A 317 15.03 30.31 5.53
C HIS A 317 14.42 31.71 5.79
N THR A 318 14.34 32.10 7.06
CA THR A 318 13.89 33.42 7.54
C THR A 318 14.64 33.79 8.81
N GLU A 319 15.12 35.00 8.95
CA GLU A 319 15.94 35.43 10.11
C GLU A 319 15.25 35.19 11.46
N GLY A 320 13.94 35.49 11.56
CA GLY A 320 13.16 35.26 12.78
C GLY A 320 13.15 33.80 13.25
N PHE A 321 13.35 32.83 12.36
CA PHE A 321 13.37 31.43 12.71
C PHE A 321 14.65 30.98 13.46
N ILE A 322 15.74 31.73 13.36
CA ILE A 322 17.01 31.41 14.02
C ILE A 322 16.83 31.44 15.56
N GLU A 323 16.12 32.41 16.11
CA GLU A 323 15.89 32.50 17.56
C GLU A 323 15.00 31.34 18.06
N HIS A 324 13.97 30.97 17.30
CA HIS A 324 13.13 29.81 17.63
C HIS A 324 13.93 28.50 17.63
N LEU A 325 14.77 28.27 16.60
CA LEU A 325 15.68 27.12 16.54
C LEU A 325 16.68 27.13 17.72
N ASN A 326 17.22 28.31 18.06
CA ASN A 326 18.11 28.47 19.23
C ASN A 326 17.39 28.08 20.52
N GLY A 327 16.12 28.49 20.67
CA GLY A 327 15.30 28.09 21.82
C GLY A 327 15.02 26.59 21.89
N LEU A 328 14.90 25.91 20.74
CA LEU A 328 14.72 24.46 20.65
C LEU A 328 16.00 23.66 20.96
N MET A 329 17.18 24.29 20.99
CA MET A 329 18.40 23.65 21.48
C MET A 329 18.30 23.27 22.96
N GLY A 330 17.43 23.90 23.74
CA GLY A 330 17.13 23.55 25.14
C GLY A 330 15.98 22.57 25.32
N ASP A 331 15.42 21.95 24.25
CA ASP A 331 14.31 21.02 24.36
C ASP A 331 14.69 19.76 25.15
N PRO A 332 13.82 19.23 26.02
CA PRO A 332 14.11 17.99 26.76
C PRO A 332 14.35 16.78 25.86
N ALA A 333 13.76 16.72 24.66
CA ALA A 333 13.92 15.61 23.73
C ALA A 333 15.19 15.76 22.88
N TYR A 334 16.02 14.72 22.87
CA TYR A 334 17.27 14.69 22.11
C TYR A 334 17.08 14.97 20.60
N GLU A 335 16.07 14.35 19.99
CA GLU A 335 15.81 14.45 18.54
C GLU A 335 15.46 15.86 18.13
N ILE A 336 14.79 16.63 19.00
CA ILE A 336 14.41 18.01 18.73
C ILE A 336 15.65 18.90 18.80
N ARG A 337 16.49 18.72 19.80
CA ARG A 337 17.76 19.46 19.89
C ARG A 337 18.65 19.19 18.68
N GLN A 338 18.73 17.92 18.27
CA GLN A 338 19.52 17.52 17.10
C GLN A 338 18.97 18.11 15.79
N GLU A 339 17.65 18.07 15.60
CA GLU A 339 17.04 18.66 14.41
C GLU A 339 17.19 20.19 14.41
N ALA A 340 17.07 20.86 15.58
CA ALA A 340 17.29 22.28 15.73
C ALA A 340 18.75 22.67 15.39
N ALA A 341 19.74 21.90 15.86
CA ALA A 341 21.14 22.13 15.50
C ALA A 341 21.40 21.92 14.00
N ASN A 342 20.84 20.86 13.42
CA ASN A 342 20.94 20.61 11.99
C ASN A 342 20.31 21.73 11.15
N SER A 343 19.17 22.25 11.60
CA SER A 343 18.45 23.35 10.97
C SER A 343 19.21 24.68 11.10
N LEU A 344 19.73 24.99 12.28
CA LEU A 344 20.60 26.16 12.48
C LEU A 344 21.83 26.13 11.58
N ALA A 345 22.44 24.94 11.39
CA ALA A 345 23.61 24.79 10.55
C ALA A 345 23.35 25.08 9.05
N GLN A 346 22.11 25.30 8.64
CA GLN A 346 21.76 25.71 7.29
C GLN A 346 21.71 27.23 7.09
N TYR A 347 21.79 28.00 8.19
CA TYR A 347 21.84 29.46 8.19
C TYR A 347 23.27 29.94 8.44
N ASP A 348 23.70 30.97 7.72
CA ASP A 348 25.04 31.56 7.98
C ASP A 348 25.17 32.10 9.39
N GLN A 349 24.19 32.87 9.86
CA GLN A 349 24.12 33.37 11.24
C GLN A 349 23.88 32.20 12.25
N GLY A 350 23.26 31.12 11.84
CA GLY A 350 23.01 29.94 12.67
C GLY A 350 24.31 29.24 13.11
N ILE A 351 25.35 29.27 12.30
CA ILE A 351 26.67 28.73 12.66
C ILE A 351 27.27 29.51 13.85
N GLU A 352 27.08 30.85 13.89
CA GLU A 352 27.54 31.65 15.03
C GLU A 352 26.72 31.37 16.29
N LYS A 353 25.40 31.18 16.14
CA LYS A 353 24.52 30.76 17.25
C LYS A 353 24.96 29.39 17.78
N LEU A 354 25.23 28.40 16.93
CA LEU A 354 25.75 27.10 17.36
C LEU A 354 27.08 27.21 18.12
N ARG A 355 28.00 28.08 17.69
CA ARG A 355 29.26 28.34 18.45
C ARG A 355 28.98 28.94 19.83
N CYS A 356 27.99 29.82 19.91
CA CYS A 356 27.56 30.39 21.19
C CYS A 356 26.96 29.30 22.10
N VAL A 357 26.02 28.46 21.56
CA VAL A 357 25.42 27.38 22.30
C VAL A 357 26.48 26.39 22.80
N ALA A 358 27.45 25.99 21.98
CA ALA A 358 28.54 25.11 22.35
C ALA A 358 29.36 25.62 23.56
N ARG A 359 29.49 26.97 23.71
CA ARG A 359 30.32 27.56 24.76
C ARG A 359 29.55 27.82 26.05
N VAL A 360 28.29 28.37 25.96
CA VAL A 360 27.63 28.97 27.10
C VAL A 360 26.27 28.40 27.46
N HIS A 361 25.72 27.44 26.68
CA HIS A 361 24.40 26.90 26.97
C HIS A 361 24.42 26.14 28.32
N PRO A 362 23.42 26.32 29.22
CA PRO A 362 23.39 25.67 30.53
C PRO A 362 23.33 24.13 30.44
N ASP A 363 22.56 23.61 29.46
CA ASP A 363 22.46 22.15 29.24
C ASP A 363 23.69 21.62 28.50
N LYS A 364 24.39 20.65 29.15
CA LYS A 364 25.59 19.98 28.60
C LYS A 364 25.29 19.24 27.30
N TYR A 365 24.10 18.65 27.16
CA TYR A 365 23.71 17.90 25.96
C TYR A 365 23.47 18.81 24.76
N ALA A 366 22.92 20.00 25.00
CA ALA A 366 22.82 21.04 23.96
C ALA A 366 24.20 21.49 23.47
N ARG A 367 25.17 21.69 24.40
CA ARG A 367 26.54 22.03 24.03
C ARG A 367 27.18 20.95 23.17
N GLN A 368 27.07 19.70 23.58
CA GLN A 368 27.63 18.56 22.85
C GLN A 368 27.07 18.44 21.45
N ILE A 369 25.73 18.54 21.29
CA ILE A 369 25.07 18.48 19.97
C ILE A 369 25.54 19.61 19.07
N ALA A 370 25.70 20.82 19.63
CA ALA A 370 26.21 21.97 18.87
C ALA A 370 27.66 21.75 18.40
N GLU A 371 28.53 21.22 19.25
CA GLU A 371 29.93 20.86 18.90
C GLU A 371 29.96 19.81 17.79
N GLU A 372 29.27 18.70 17.95
CA GLU A 372 29.18 17.63 16.95
C GLU A 372 28.65 18.14 15.59
N THR A 373 27.67 19.03 15.61
CA THR A 373 27.10 19.60 14.38
C THR A 373 28.09 20.55 13.70
N LEU A 374 28.85 21.35 14.47
CA LEU A 374 29.88 22.24 13.93
C LEU A 374 31.04 21.43 13.32
N GLU A 375 31.50 20.40 14.00
CA GLU A 375 32.58 19.49 13.51
C GLU A 375 32.15 18.82 12.19
N ARG A 376 30.94 18.28 12.13
CA ARG A 376 30.40 17.68 10.91
C ARG A 376 30.36 18.69 9.77
N LYS A 377 29.90 19.93 10.00
CA LYS A 377 29.89 20.98 8.97
C LYS A 377 31.28 21.40 8.52
N GLN A 378 32.24 21.41 9.39
CA GLN A 378 33.65 21.64 9.03
C GLN A 378 34.22 20.52 8.16
N TYR A 379 33.85 19.28 8.48
CA TYR A 379 34.27 18.11 7.71
C TYR A 379 33.64 18.14 6.31
N GLU A 380 32.33 18.37 6.22
CA GLU A 380 31.62 18.50 4.93
C GLU A 380 32.25 19.58 4.03
N ARG A 381 32.61 20.75 4.59
CA ARG A 381 33.27 21.83 3.85
C ARG A 381 34.70 21.49 3.38
N LYS A 382 35.39 20.58 4.03
CA LYS A 382 36.72 20.14 3.60
C LYS A 382 36.68 19.08 2.51
N MET A 383 35.56 18.38 2.37
CA MET A 383 35.37 17.32 1.39
C MET A 383 34.68 17.80 0.11
N ALA A 384 33.98 18.95 0.12
CA ALA A 384 33.37 19.64 -1.03
C ALA A 384 34.37 20.55 -1.73
#